data_4cc8364bf5c44d4fd9f558247d3e4aa5
#
_entry.id   4cc8364bf5c44d4fd9f558247d3e4aa5
#
_cell.length_a   1.000
_cell.length_b   1.000
_cell.length_c   1.000
_cell.angle_alpha   90.00
_cell.angle_beta   90.00
_cell.angle_gamma   90.00
#
_symmetry.space_group_name_H-M   'P 1'
#
loop_
_entity.id
_entity.type
_entity.pdbx_description
1 polymer ?
#
loop_
_entity_poly.entity_id
_entity_poly.type
_entity_poly.pdbx_seq_one_letter_code
_entity_poly.pdbx_strand_id
1 'polypeptide(L)'
;LLSLGSCKQDLGQDPPFDYPDEGSSGVQLPDPLYHLACDDDLFLDGTLAGEMKTFTGESPMFVDGKSGKAYQNVDGQALILTPDAASTTALKSLGSYSIFMWIKFDGTNKNAAGLFSIGNKTIEVADVAFFLNNGNTTTPSEFFFKGFMQATGASGKPDAWFDAGDDAKIQNMAGVWAHVGVTYDAGTSTITLYHNGGAVCDRVLK
;
A
#
# COMPACT_ATOMS: atom_id res chain seq x y z
N LEU A 1 -4.14 16.98 -20.44
CA LEU A 1 -5.37 16.24 -20.11
C LEU A 1 -5.06 14.76 -20.26
N LEU A 2 -4.34 14.22 -19.33
CA LEU A 2 -4.14 12.78 -19.23
C LEU A 2 -5.34 12.22 -18.48
N SER A 3 -6.13 11.47 -19.20
CA SER A 3 -7.24 10.73 -18.66
C SER A 3 -6.70 9.79 -17.58
N LEU A 4 -7.14 10.00 -16.37
CA LEU A 4 -7.12 9.01 -15.29
C LEU A 4 -8.04 7.83 -15.65
N GLY A 5 -7.84 7.27 -16.85
CA GLY A 5 -8.72 6.27 -17.43
C GLY A 5 -8.71 4.94 -16.67
N SER A 6 -7.68 4.65 -15.89
CA SER A 6 -7.65 3.42 -15.08
C SER A 6 -8.48 3.52 -13.79
N CYS A 7 -8.83 4.73 -13.37
CA CYS A 7 -9.70 4.96 -12.21
C CYS A 7 -11.15 5.24 -12.57
N LYS A 8 -11.50 5.30 -13.85
CA LYS A 8 -12.90 5.35 -14.29
C LYS A 8 -13.48 3.94 -14.42
N GLN A 9 -13.44 3.19 -13.36
CA GLN A 9 -14.47 2.17 -13.18
C GLN A 9 -15.80 2.89 -13.04
N ASP A 10 -16.82 2.34 -13.67
CA ASP A 10 -18.20 2.75 -13.41
C ASP A 10 -18.53 2.32 -11.97
N LEU A 11 -18.20 3.19 -11.04
CA LEU A 11 -18.33 2.96 -9.60
C LEU A 11 -19.79 2.76 -9.18
N GLY A 12 -20.74 3.10 -10.05
CA GLY A 12 -22.17 2.80 -9.87
C GLY A 12 -22.53 1.34 -10.09
N GLN A 13 -21.62 0.54 -10.64
CA GLN A 13 -21.84 -0.89 -10.93
C GLN A 13 -21.07 -1.83 -9.99
N ASP A 14 -20.14 -1.32 -9.20
CA ASP A 14 -19.32 -2.11 -8.27
C ASP A 14 -19.88 -1.99 -6.84
N PRO A 15 -20.71 -2.93 -6.36
CA PRO A 15 -21.11 -2.92 -4.97
C PRO A 15 -19.91 -3.23 -4.06
N PRO A 16 -19.78 -2.63 -2.87
CA PRO A 16 -20.80 -1.89 -2.13
C PRO A 16 -20.44 -0.43 -1.79
N PHE A 17 -19.80 0.31 -2.67
CA PHE A 17 -19.32 1.64 -2.32
C PHE A 17 -20.20 2.71 -2.96
N ASP A 18 -20.95 3.45 -2.14
CA ASP A 18 -21.49 4.76 -2.50
C ASP A 18 -20.30 5.75 -2.57
N TYR A 19 -19.61 5.76 -3.72
CA TYR A 19 -18.69 6.85 -3.97
C TYR A 19 -19.48 8.13 -4.18
N PRO A 20 -19.03 9.26 -3.63
CA PRO A 20 -19.67 10.54 -3.91
C PRO A 20 -19.73 10.74 -5.43
N ASP A 21 -20.91 11.07 -5.96
CA ASP A 21 -21.04 11.45 -7.36
C ASP A 21 -20.01 12.53 -7.72
N GLU A 22 -19.42 12.45 -8.89
CA GLU A 22 -18.44 13.43 -9.38
C GLU A 22 -18.99 14.88 -9.38
N GLY A 23 -20.28 15.07 -9.09
CA GLY A 23 -20.96 16.34 -8.94
C GLY A 23 -21.25 16.76 -7.48
N SER A 24 -21.01 15.89 -6.48
CA SER A 24 -21.24 16.23 -5.07
C SER A 24 -19.99 16.87 -4.47
N SER A 25 -20.02 18.19 -4.40
CA SER A 25 -19.16 19.07 -3.58
C SER A 25 -17.72 18.58 -3.36
N GLY A 26 -16.99 18.55 -4.42
CA GLY A 26 -15.64 19.00 -4.59
C GLY A 26 -14.60 18.83 -3.50
N VAL A 27 -14.45 17.67 -2.85
CA VAL A 27 -13.14 17.38 -2.25
C VAL A 27 -12.22 17.00 -3.40
N GLN A 28 -11.50 17.97 -3.92
CA GLN A 28 -10.45 17.70 -4.88
C GLN A 28 -9.30 17.02 -4.12
N LEU A 29 -9.12 15.74 -4.38
CA LEU A 29 -7.97 15.03 -3.84
C LEU A 29 -6.69 15.60 -4.46
N PRO A 30 -5.61 15.75 -3.70
CA PRO A 30 -4.33 16.16 -4.26
C PRO A 30 -3.83 15.10 -5.24
N ASP A 31 -3.07 15.54 -6.24
CA ASP A 31 -2.38 14.63 -7.14
C ASP A 31 -1.47 13.69 -6.33
N PRO A 32 -1.39 12.40 -6.69
CA PRO A 32 -0.54 11.46 -6.00
C PRO A 32 0.94 11.86 -6.11
N LEU A 33 1.70 11.60 -5.07
CA LEU A 33 3.16 11.75 -5.13
C LEU A 33 3.76 10.73 -6.11
N TYR A 34 3.30 9.50 -6.03
CA TYR A 34 3.62 8.42 -6.95
C TYR A 34 2.36 7.63 -7.31
N HIS A 35 2.22 7.31 -8.57
CA HIS A 35 1.17 6.42 -9.08
C HIS A 35 1.81 5.41 -10.03
N LEU A 36 1.52 4.14 -9.83
CA LEU A 36 1.98 3.02 -10.64
C LEU A 36 0.78 2.21 -11.13
N ALA A 37 0.45 2.35 -12.41
CA ALA A 37 -0.69 1.67 -13.02
C ALA A 37 -0.41 0.18 -13.30
N CYS A 38 0.84 -0.18 -13.60
CA CYS A 38 1.26 -1.52 -14.03
C CYS A 38 0.61 -1.99 -15.34
N ASP A 39 0.25 -1.08 -16.24
CA ASP A 39 -0.35 -1.39 -17.54
C ASP A 39 0.73 -1.73 -18.59
N ASP A 40 1.30 -2.94 -18.48
CA ASP A 40 2.39 -3.48 -19.30
C ASP A 40 3.76 -2.81 -19.13
N ASP A 41 3.90 -1.90 -18.18
CA ASP A 41 5.19 -1.29 -17.82
C ASP A 41 5.26 -0.92 -16.33
N LEU A 42 6.42 -0.41 -15.93
CA LEU A 42 6.67 0.13 -14.59
C LEU A 42 6.79 1.67 -14.63
N PHE A 43 6.06 2.30 -15.56
CA PHE A 43 6.05 3.75 -15.63
C PHE A 43 5.44 4.34 -14.37
N LEU A 44 6.19 5.24 -13.77
CA LEU A 44 5.80 5.93 -12.57
C LEU A 44 5.27 7.31 -12.93
N ASP A 45 4.01 7.54 -12.61
CA ASP A 45 3.36 8.84 -12.72
C ASP A 45 3.23 9.50 -11.35
N GLY A 46 2.92 10.79 -11.31
CA GLY A 46 2.73 11.56 -10.08
C GLY A 46 3.53 12.85 -10.05
N THR A 47 3.54 13.49 -8.89
CA THR A 47 4.21 14.80 -8.70
C THR A 47 5.70 14.67 -8.35
N LEU A 48 6.15 13.49 -7.95
CA LEU A 48 7.55 13.19 -7.66
C LEU A 48 8.14 12.27 -8.73
N ALA A 49 9.44 12.41 -8.97
CA ALA A 49 10.18 11.62 -9.93
C ALA A 49 10.99 10.49 -9.28
N GLY A 50 11.17 9.41 -10.02
CA GLY A 50 11.95 8.25 -9.59
C GLY A 50 12.02 7.19 -10.68
N GLU A 51 12.79 6.15 -10.42
CA GLU A 51 12.89 4.98 -11.26
C GLU A 51 12.29 3.77 -10.54
N MET A 52 11.40 3.06 -11.22
CA MET A 52 10.85 1.78 -10.74
C MET A 52 11.48 0.62 -11.51
N LYS A 53 11.93 -0.40 -10.79
CA LYS A 53 12.49 -1.60 -11.40
C LYS A 53 12.26 -2.82 -10.51
N THR A 54 12.43 -4.02 -11.09
CA THR A 54 12.45 -5.25 -10.31
C THR A 54 13.74 -5.36 -9.48
N PHE A 55 13.66 -5.98 -8.32
CA PHE A 55 14.80 -6.15 -7.41
C PHE A 55 15.96 -6.94 -8.06
N THR A 56 15.65 -7.99 -8.81
CA THR A 56 16.68 -8.80 -9.49
C THR A 56 17.14 -8.21 -10.81
N GLY A 57 16.48 -7.16 -11.33
CA GLY A 57 16.75 -6.60 -12.65
C GLY A 57 16.14 -7.41 -13.80
N GLU A 58 15.41 -8.47 -13.52
CA GLU A 58 14.65 -9.23 -14.53
C GLU A 58 13.46 -8.43 -15.06
N SER A 59 12.98 -8.78 -16.25
CA SER A 59 11.80 -8.16 -16.81
C SER A 59 10.58 -8.40 -15.93
N PRO A 60 9.77 -7.37 -15.67
CA PRO A 60 8.54 -7.54 -14.91
C PRO A 60 7.54 -8.41 -15.67
N MET A 61 6.75 -9.18 -14.94
CA MET A 61 5.66 -9.96 -15.51
C MET A 61 4.33 -9.27 -15.22
N PHE A 62 3.49 -9.16 -16.25
CA PHE A 62 2.17 -8.56 -16.13
C PHE A 62 1.08 -9.57 -16.44
N VAL A 63 0.01 -9.51 -15.69
CA VAL A 63 -1.19 -10.35 -15.82
C VAL A 63 -2.43 -9.49 -15.84
N ASP A 64 -3.60 -10.10 -16.04
CA ASP A 64 -4.86 -9.35 -15.97
C ASP A 64 -5.08 -8.81 -14.56
N GLY A 65 -5.26 -7.50 -14.48
CA GLY A 65 -5.44 -6.74 -13.26
C GLY A 65 -6.88 -6.67 -12.76
N LYS A 66 -7.12 -5.86 -11.73
CA LYS A 66 -8.48 -5.46 -11.32
C LYS A 66 -9.09 -4.55 -12.40
N SER A 67 -8.25 -3.70 -12.99
CA SER A 67 -8.51 -2.91 -14.19
C SER A 67 -7.23 -2.95 -15.03
N GLY A 68 -7.30 -3.15 -16.34
CA GLY A 68 -6.10 -3.26 -17.18
C GLY A 68 -5.19 -4.41 -16.78
N LYS A 69 -3.92 -4.13 -16.58
CA LYS A 69 -2.90 -5.08 -16.15
C LYS A 69 -2.50 -4.88 -14.69
N ALA A 70 -1.78 -5.83 -14.17
CA ALA A 70 -1.16 -5.80 -12.84
C ALA A 70 0.20 -6.47 -12.88
N TYR A 71 1.13 -5.95 -12.10
CA TYR A 71 2.41 -6.61 -11.86
C TYR A 71 2.18 -7.91 -11.08
N GLN A 72 2.69 -9.01 -11.63
CA GLN A 72 2.71 -10.28 -10.91
C GLN A 72 4.03 -10.43 -10.16
N ASN A 73 3.96 -10.34 -8.83
CA ASN A 73 5.10 -10.65 -8.00
C ASN A 73 5.29 -12.16 -7.89
N VAL A 74 6.53 -12.60 -7.86
CA VAL A 74 6.93 -13.98 -7.58
C VAL A 74 7.86 -14.03 -6.38
N ASP A 75 8.01 -15.20 -5.78
CA ASP A 75 8.85 -15.35 -4.59
C ASP A 75 10.30 -14.89 -4.87
N GLY A 76 10.87 -14.14 -3.95
CA GLY A 76 12.18 -13.54 -4.08
C GLY A 76 12.24 -12.26 -4.93
N GLN A 77 11.13 -11.80 -5.48
CA GLN A 77 11.04 -10.56 -6.26
C GLN A 77 10.38 -9.43 -5.46
N ALA A 78 10.72 -8.21 -5.82
CA ALA A 78 10.07 -7.00 -5.35
C ALA A 78 10.17 -5.90 -6.42
N LEU A 79 9.31 -4.90 -6.35
CA LEU A 79 9.50 -3.64 -7.06
C LEU A 79 10.29 -2.69 -6.17
N ILE A 80 11.30 -2.06 -6.76
CA ILE A 80 12.16 -1.08 -6.08
C ILE A 80 11.93 0.28 -6.71
N LEU A 81 11.41 1.21 -5.93
CA LEU A 81 11.35 2.62 -6.28
C LEU A 81 12.62 3.32 -5.78
N THR A 82 13.33 3.96 -6.68
CA THR A 82 14.48 4.82 -6.37
C THR A 82 14.11 6.27 -6.71
N PRO A 83 13.73 7.09 -5.71
CA PRO A 83 13.44 8.50 -5.93
C PRO A 83 14.70 9.25 -6.40
N ASP A 84 14.51 10.30 -7.21
CA ASP A 84 15.59 11.25 -7.46
C ASP A 84 15.93 12.09 -6.20
N ALA A 85 16.95 12.94 -6.29
CA ALA A 85 17.43 13.71 -5.14
C ALA A 85 16.37 14.72 -4.63
N ALA A 86 15.62 15.35 -5.53
CA ALA A 86 14.57 16.32 -5.18
C ALA A 86 13.40 15.60 -4.50
N SER A 87 12.95 14.49 -5.07
CA SER A 87 11.89 13.65 -4.53
C SER A 87 12.27 13.03 -3.19
N THR A 88 13.53 12.59 -3.04
CA THR A 88 14.06 12.13 -1.75
C THR A 88 13.96 13.22 -0.67
N THR A 89 14.26 14.46 -1.02
CA THR A 89 14.15 15.60 -0.10
C THR A 89 12.68 15.87 0.28
N ALA A 90 11.78 15.84 -0.70
CA ALA A 90 10.36 16.01 -0.47
C ALA A 90 9.79 14.90 0.44
N LEU A 91 10.13 13.63 0.18
CA LEU A 91 9.69 12.50 1.00
C LEU A 91 10.16 12.62 2.46
N LYS A 92 11.38 13.11 2.70
CA LYS A 92 11.89 13.34 4.07
C LYS A 92 11.14 14.42 4.83
N SER A 93 10.42 15.31 4.17
CA SER A 93 9.64 16.38 4.76
C SER A 93 8.15 16.06 4.90
N LEU A 94 7.72 14.87 4.49
CA LEU A 94 6.33 14.44 4.64
C LEU A 94 5.98 14.33 6.13
N GLY A 95 4.88 14.99 6.50
CA GLY A 95 4.24 14.79 7.80
C GLY A 95 3.25 13.63 7.71
N SER A 96 2.07 13.91 7.17
CA SER A 96 1.03 12.91 6.92
C SER A 96 1.17 12.30 5.54
N TYR A 97 0.75 11.02 5.38
CA TYR A 97 0.77 10.34 4.09
C TYR A 97 -0.34 9.28 3.99
N SER A 98 -0.59 8.87 2.77
CA SER A 98 -1.49 7.78 2.44
C SER A 98 -0.87 6.88 1.38
N ILE A 99 -1.03 5.58 1.53
CA ILE A 99 -0.56 4.58 0.57
C ILE A 99 -1.72 3.61 0.33
N PHE A 100 -2.14 3.48 -0.92
CA PHE A 100 -3.21 2.58 -1.32
C PHE A 100 -2.80 1.73 -2.52
N MET A 101 -3.28 0.50 -2.58
CA MET A 101 -3.03 -0.39 -3.70
C MET A 101 -4.13 -1.45 -3.86
N TRP A 102 -4.33 -1.90 -5.09
CA TRP A 102 -5.07 -3.12 -5.35
C TRP A 102 -4.12 -4.31 -5.30
N ILE A 103 -4.52 -5.33 -4.57
CA ILE A 103 -3.77 -6.58 -4.46
C ILE A 103 -4.66 -7.77 -4.71
N LYS A 104 -4.08 -8.82 -5.25
CA LYS A 104 -4.68 -10.16 -5.32
C LYS A 104 -3.67 -11.15 -4.80
N PHE A 105 -3.95 -11.73 -3.67
CA PHE A 105 -3.06 -12.65 -2.98
C PHE A 105 -3.50 -14.10 -3.23
N ASP A 106 -2.57 -14.98 -3.56
CA ASP A 106 -2.91 -16.38 -3.90
C ASP A 106 -3.21 -17.26 -2.68
N GLY A 107 -2.86 -16.81 -1.48
CA GLY A 107 -3.10 -17.53 -0.23
C GLY A 107 -2.09 -18.63 0.08
N THR A 108 -1.07 -18.79 -0.73
CA THR A 108 -0.09 -19.89 -0.55
C THR A 108 1.04 -19.56 0.41
N ASN A 109 1.26 -18.28 0.69
CA ASN A 109 2.34 -17.83 1.55
C ASN A 109 2.06 -18.12 3.03
N LYS A 110 2.95 -18.88 3.66
CA LYS A 110 2.88 -19.22 5.09
C LYS A 110 3.47 -18.14 6.00
N ASN A 111 4.12 -17.15 5.41
CA ASN A 111 4.80 -16.06 6.11
C ASN A 111 4.15 -14.71 5.80
N ALA A 112 4.67 -13.63 6.37
CA ALA A 112 4.24 -12.30 6.02
C ALA A 112 4.60 -11.96 4.56
N ALA A 113 3.65 -11.42 3.82
CA ALA A 113 3.88 -10.88 2.48
C ALA A 113 4.03 -9.36 2.60
N GLY A 114 5.20 -8.85 2.24
CA GLY A 114 5.46 -7.42 2.18
C GLY A 114 4.62 -6.77 1.08
N LEU A 115 3.86 -5.72 1.43
CA LEU A 115 3.10 -4.92 0.48
C LEU A 115 3.86 -3.66 0.10
N PHE A 116 4.46 -3.02 1.09
CA PHE A 116 5.16 -1.77 0.94
C PHE A 116 6.19 -1.59 2.05
N SER A 117 7.34 -1.01 1.73
CA SER A 117 8.29 -0.56 2.74
C SER A 117 9.07 0.66 2.25
N ILE A 118 9.36 1.57 3.17
CA ILE A 118 10.33 2.64 3.01
C ILE A 118 11.44 2.40 4.03
N GLY A 119 12.69 2.43 3.60
CA GLY A 119 13.81 2.27 4.50
C GLY A 119 15.10 2.75 3.88
N ASN A 120 16.09 2.93 4.71
CA ASN A 120 17.45 3.17 4.24
C ASN A 120 18.26 1.86 4.30
N LYS A 121 19.35 1.80 3.53
CA LYS A 121 20.20 0.60 3.38
C LYS A 121 20.92 0.16 4.67
N THR A 122 20.83 0.93 5.75
CA THR A 122 21.60 0.70 6.97
C THR A 122 20.78 0.12 8.12
N ILE A 123 19.47 -0.03 7.93
CA ILE A 123 18.54 -0.55 8.95
C ILE A 123 17.96 -1.87 8.46
N GLU A 124 18.07 -2.92 9.27
CA GLU A 124 17.52 -4.25 8.96
C GLU A 124 15.99 -4.25 8.86
N VAL A 125 15.34 -3.34 9.58
CA VAL A 125 13.90 -3.13 9.53
C VAL A 125 13.64 -1.79 8.84
N ALA A 126 12.68 -1.74 7.93
CA ALA A 126 12.30 -0.51 7.23
C ALA A 126 11.84 0.58 8.19
N ASP A 127 12.01 1.84 7.83
CA ASP A 127 11.47 2.96 8.61
C ASP A 127 9.92 2.92 8.66
N VAL A 128 9.30 2.47 7.57
CA VAL A 128 7.88 2.16 7.46
C VAL A 128 7.73 0.86 6.68
N ALA A 129 6.93 -0.04 7.19
CA ALA A 129 6.60 -1.27 6.48
C ALA A 129 5.13 -1.64 6.68
N PHE A 130 4.54 -2.20 5.63
CA PHE A 130 3.15 -2.63 5.60
C PHE A 130 3.07 -4.00 4.93
N PHE A 131 2.45 -4.96 5.58
CA PHE A 131 2.37 -6.34 5.10
C PHE A 131 1.08 -7.03 5.49
N LEU A 132 0.78 -8.08 4.74
CA LEU A 132 -0.20 -9.09 5.13
C LEU A 132 0.52 -10.16 5.93
N ASN A 133 0.02 -10.43 7.12
CA ASN A 133 0.49 -11.55 7.93
C ASN A 133 -0.57 -12.64 7.93
N ASN A 134 -0.17 -13.84 7.52
CA ASN A 134 -0.94 -15.05 7.77
C ASN A 134 -0.55 -15.54 9.18
N GLY A 135 -1.21 -15.07 10.20
CA GLY A 135 -0.85 -15.34 11.59
C GLY A 135 -1.13 -16.77 12.05
N ASN A 136 -1.77 -17.57 11.20
CA ASN A 136 -2.04 -18.94 11.55
C ASN A 136 -1.98 -19.85 10.30
N THR A 137 -1.05 -20.78 10.33
CA THR A 137 -0.85 -21.76 9.26
C THR A 137 -2.03 -22.73 9.07
N THR A 138 -3.00 -22.73 9.96
CA THR A 138 -4.15 -23.64 9.92
C THR A 138 -5.34 -23.10 9.14
N THR A 139 -5.39 -21.78 8.89
CA THR A 139 -6.48 -21.16 8.15
C THR A 139 -5.91 -20.22 7.07
N PRO A 140 -5.52 -20.77 5.91
CA PRO A 140 -4.83 -20.01 4.85
C PRO A 140 -5.67 -18.87 4.23
N SER A 141 -6.95 -18.78 4.55
CA SER A 141 -7.85 -17.72 4.10
C SER A 141 -7.97 -16.53 5.05
N GLU A 142 -7.34 -16.59 6.22
CA GLU A 142 -7.37 -15.49 7.18
C GLU A 142 -6.08 -14.69 7.11
N PHE A 143 -6.20 -13.39 6.92
CA PHE A 143 -5.07 -12.45 6.89
C PHE A 143 -5.34 -11.30 7.83
N PHE A 144 -4.29 -10.77 8.40
CA PHE A 144 -4.36 -9.47 9.08
C PHE A 144 -3.31 -8.54 8.49
N PHE A 145 -3.70 -7.30 8.43
CA PHE A 145 -2.74 -6.25 8.16
C PHE A 145 -1.84 -6.05 9.36
N LYS A 146 -0.57 -5.93 9.06
CA LYS A 146 0.44 -5.61 10.03
C LYS A 146 1.34 -4.53 9.48
N GLY A 147 1.72 -3.59 10.31
CA GLY A 147 2.63 -2.53 9.94
C GLY A 147 3.68 -2.32 11.00
N PHE A 148 4.72 -1.65 10.57
CA PHE A 148 5.80 -1.17 11.39
C PHE A 148 6.10 0.27 11.02
N MET A 149 6.28 1.11 11.99
CA MET A 149 6.74 2.48 11.80
C MET A 149 7.80 2.80 12.84
N GLN A 150 8.97 3.21 12.38
CA GLN A 150 10.02 3.65 13.27
C GLN A 150 9.69 5.06 13.77
N ALA A 151 9.41 5.18 15.06
CA ALA A 151 9.26 6.47 15.71
C ALA A 151 10.52 6.73 16.53
N THR A 152 11.18 7.86 16.29
CA THR A 152 12.24 8.36 17.17
C THR A 152 11.60 8.91 18.45
N GLY A 153 11.22 8.03 19.35
CA GLY A 153 10.75 8.41 20.68
C GLY A 153 11.91 8.76 21.62
N ALA A 154 11.64 9.55 22.62
CA ALA A 154 12.60 10.01 23.63
C ALA A 154 13.30 8.90 24.43
N SER A 155 12.94 7.64 24.24
CA SER A 155 13.50 6.46 24.93
C SER A 155 14.50 5.64 24.09
N GLY A 156 14.79 6.07 22.85
CA GLY A 156 15.72 5.35 21.97
C GLY A 156 15.25 3.96 21.55
N LYS A 157 13.99 3.63 21.75
CA LYS A 157 13.36 2.41 21.23
C LYS A 157 12.47 2.77 20.04
N PRO A 158 12.79 2.28 18.87
CA PRO A 158 12.11 2.64 17.63
C PRO A 158 10.99 1.66 17.30
N ASP A 159 9.97 1.47 18.14
CA ASP A 159 9.05 0.38 17.86
C ASP A 159 7.59 0.78 18.00
N ALA A 160 6.99 1.10 16.87
CA ALA A 160 5.55 1.03 16.76
C ALA A 160 5.16 -0.08 15.79
N TRP A 161 5.11 -1.29 16.29
CA TRP A 161 4.36 -2.36 15.65
C TRP A 161 2.88 -2.07 15.82
N PHE A 162 2.14 -2.12 14.72
CA PHE A 162 0.70 -2.07 14.76
C PHE A 162 0.15 -3.23 13.93
N ASP A 163 -0.80 -3.90 14.48
CA ASP A 163 -1.56 -4.91 13.79
C ASP A 163 -3.04 -4.71 14.07
N ALA A 164 -3.82 -5.20 13.14
CA ALA A 164 -5.26 -5.15 13.27
C ALA A 164 -5.80 -6.13 14.33
N GLY A 165 -4.93 -6.94 14.93
CA GLY A 165 -5.31 -7.92 15.92
C GLY A 165 -6.29 -8.98 15.41
N ASP A 166 -6.81 -9.78 16.31
CA ASP A 166 -7.78 -10.82 15.95
C ASP A 166 -9.15 -10.26 15.52
N ASP A 167 -9.47 -9.05 15.95
CA ASP A 167 -10.75 -8.39 15.64
C ASP A 167 -10.83 -7.83 14.22
N ALA A 168 -9.70 -7.71 13.53
CA ALA A 168 -9.62 -7.17 12.18
C ALA A 168 -9.05 -8.18 11.17
N LYS A 169 -9.32 -9.45 11.38
CA LYS A 169 -9.02 -10.49 10.39
C LYS A 169 -9.84 -10.30 9.14
N ILE A 170 -9.15 -10.29 8.02
CA ILE A 170 -9.79 -10.26 6.71
C ILE A 170 -9.96 -11.69 6.24
N GLN A 171 -11.21 -12.07 6.05
CA GLN A 171 -11.59 -13.40 5.59
C GLN A 171 -11.66 -13.44 4.06
N ASN A 172 -11.36 -14.61 3.49
CA ASN A 172 -11.57 -14.91 2.07
C ASN A 172 -10.83 -14.00 1.08
N MET A 173 -9.65 -13.50 1.44
CA MET A 173 -8.82 -12.69 0.54
C MET A 173 -8.12 -13.48 -0.56
N ALA A 174 -7.91 -14.79 -0.37
CA ALA A 174 -7.16 -15.60 -1.32
C ALA A 174 -7.84 -15.63 -2.69
N GLY A 175 -7.10 -15.25 -3.72
CA GLY A 175 -7.58 -15.23 -5.10
C GLY A 175 -8.57 -14.10 -5.45
N VAL A 176 -8.84 -13.19 -4.52
CA VAL A 176 -9.78 -12.07 -4.70
C VAL A 176 -9.03 -10.75 -4.72
N TRP A 177 -9.42 -9.85 -5.61
CA TRP A 177 -8.90 -8.49 -5.60
C TRP A 177 -9.40 -7.72 -4.37
N ALA A 178 -8.49 -7.11 -3.66
CA ALA A 178 -8.77 -6.27 -2.50
C ALA A 178 -8.06 -4.92 -2.62
N HIS A 179 -8.77 -3.85 -2.27
CA HIS A 179 -8.18 -2.53 -2.10
C HIS A 179 -7.69 -2.41 -0.67
N VAL A 180 -6.41 -2.19 -0.51
CA VAL A 180 -5.77 -2.08 0.81
C VAL A 180 -5.01 -0.78 0.93
N GLY A 181 -4.92 -0.27 2.14
CA GLY A 181 -4.19 0.97 2.34
C GLY A 181 -3.86 1.25 3.79
N VAL A 182 -3.00 2.25 3.94
CA VAL A 182 -2.59 2.82 5.20
C VAL A 182 -2.56 4.33 5.09
N THR A 183 -3.03 5.02 6.12
CA THR A 183 -2.82 6.44 6.29
C THR A 183 -2.09 6.71 7.60
N TYR A 184 -1.25 7.73 7.60
CA TYR A 184 -0.67 8.29 8.81
C TYR A 184 -1.02 9.76 8.90
N ASP A 185 -1.58 10.17 10.02
CA ASP A 185 -1.85 11.55 10.36
C ASP A 185 -0.86 12.03 11.41
N ALA A 186 0.05 12.90 11.02
CA ALA A 186 1.07 13.46 11.91
C ALA A 186 0.48 14.41 12.98
N GLY A 187 -0.67 15.02 12.73
CA GLY A 187 -1.33 15.91 13.67
C GLY A 187 -1.87 15.19 14.90
N THR A 188 -2.35 13.98 14.71
CA THR A 188 -2.88 13.10 15.76
C THR A 188 -1.95 11.94 16.11
N SER A 189 -0.84 11.80 15.38
CA SER A 189 0.05 10.62 15.43
C SER A 189 -0.69 9.30 15.23
N THR A 190 -1.75 9.29 14.41
CA THR A 190 -2.60 8.12 14.20
C THR A 190 -2.29 7.45 12.88
N ILE A 191 -2.11 6.15 12.92
CA ILE A 191 -2.04 5.30 11.75
C ILE A 191 -3.36 4.53 11.61
N THR A 192 -3.90 4.45 10.40
CA THR A 192 -5.14 3.73 10.12
C THR A 192 -4.94 2.79 8.94
N LEU A 193 -5.38 1.55 9.09
CA LEU A 193 -5.37 0.52 8.05
C LEU A 193 -6.76 0.41 7.42
N TYR A 194 -6.78 0.22 6.09
CA TYR A 194 -8.00 0.15 5.31
C TYR A 194 -8.07 -1.13 4.49
N HIS A 195 -9.27 -1.68 4.39
CA HIS A 195 -9.62 -2.77 3.50
C HIS A 195 -10.93 -2.46 2.79
N ASN A 196 -10.90 -2.47 1.45
CA ASN A 196 -12.07 -2.19 0.61
C ASN A 196 -12.86 -0.92 1.03
N GLY A 197 -12.12 0.16 1.30
CA GLY A 197 -12.69 1.45 1.70
C GLY A 197 -13.06 1.58 3.18
N GLY A 198 -13.14 0.51 3.94
CA GLY A 198 -13.41 0.53 5.38
C GLY A 198 -12.15 0.57 6.22
N ALA A 199 -12.12 1.38 7.28
CA ALA A 199 -11.07 1.33 8.30
C ALA A 199 -11.21 0.03 9.09
N VAL A 200 -10.12 -0.74 9.20
CA VAL A 200 -10.10 -2.03 9.92
C VAL A 200 -9.34 -1.95 11.23
N CYS A 201 -8.45 -0.97 11.35
CA CYS A 201 -7.68 -0.74 12.56
C CYS A 201 -7.16 0.68 12.57
N ASP A 202 -7.19 1.32 13.73
CA ASP A 202 -6.48 2.57 13.97
C ASP A 202 -5.62 2.45 15.24
N ARG A 203 -4.51 3.17 15.27
CA ARG A 203 -3.61 3.20 16.42
C ARG A 203 -2.89 4.54 16.52
N VAL A 204 -2.93 5.10 17.72
CA VAL A 204 -2.10 6.26 18.08
C VAL A 204 -0.71 5.77 18.42
N LEU A 205 0.29 6.27 17.70
CA LEU A 205 1.71 6.02 17.97
C LEU A 205 2.16 6.94 19.11
N LYS A 206 2.72 6.37 20.15
CA LYS A 206 3.18 7.10 21.34
C LYS A 206 4.69 7.31 21.31
#